data_4a3b5be4a117689edba160e8f6606b5c
#
_entry.id   4a3b5be4a117689edba160e8f6606b5c
#
_cell.length_a   1.000
_cell.length_b   1.000
_cell.length_c   1.000
_cell.angle_alpha   90.00
_cell.angle_beta   90.00
_cell.angle_gamma   90.00
#
_symmetry.space_group_name_H-M   'P 1'
#
loop_
_entity.id
_entity.type
_entity.pdbx_description
1 polymer ?
#
loop_
_entity_poly.entity_id
_entity_poly.type
_entity_poly.pdbx_seq_one_letter_code
_entity_poly.pdbx_strand_id
1 'polypeptide(L)'
;MRLLVAVTHYYKAGDGRHGSLAADSAPRVQALRQLILQLHRLFGEPAATLNHLQRRVDGVSDGGGSLDIVVCVQEPHHLLGELADLSAGFTAVPCSPEDPRLLGFCCHQVLAQAWQQTRSAGTPYDYLAYLEDDIVITDADFFLKLRQFNRAFGDGYLLMPNRLETAEHLGQLRRFYIDGDYNPAASAAYRQAEGQVLALEHLGEPVRFEQPSNLHAGCFFLNAAQAETYFASEASRSIDTSFHGPLESAATLGMLKTFQLMKPAPVNGRFLTVEHAGRNFMGLVPALR
;
A
#
# COMPACT_ATOMS: atom_id res chain seq x y z
N MET A 1 -5.58 14.51 -9.37
CA MET A 1 -4.53 13.97 -8.47
C MET A 1 -3.60 13.12 -9.30
N ARG A 2 -2.27 13.35 -9.19
CA ARG A 2 -1.26 12.50 -9.83
C ARG A 2 -0.71 11.50 -8.83
N LEU A 3 -0.84 10.21 -9.11
CA LEU A 3 -0.47 9.12 -8.22
C LEU A 3 0.54 8.20 -8.90
N LEU A 4 1.65 7.89 -8.24
CA LEU A 4 2.56 6.82 -8.61
C LEU A 4 2.51 5.72 -7.55
N VAL A 5 2.29 4.49 -8.00
CA VAL A 5 2.26 3.29 -7.16
C VAL A 5 3.37 2.35 -7.60
N ALA A 6 4.31 2.05 -6.71
CA ALA A 6 5.30 1.00 -6.92
C ALA A 6 4.88 -0.26 -6.15
N VAL A 7 4.72 -1.36 -6.89
CA VAL A 7 4.28 -2.66 -6.37
C VAL A 7 5.47 -3.62 -6.40
N THR A 8 5.76 -4.28 -5.28
CA THR A 8 6.76 -5.36 -5.25
C THR A 8 6.08 -6.68 -5.58
N HIS A 9 6.58 -7.39 -6.61
CA HIS A 9 6.00 -8.67 -7.02
C HIS A 9 7.08 -9.72 -7.29
N TYR A 10 7.05 -10.80 -6.53
CA TYR A 10 7.91 -11.97 -6.70
C TYR A 10 7.11 -13.24 -6.62
N TYR A 11 7.37 -14.19 -7.54
CA TYR A 11 6.80 -15.52 -7.47
C TYR A 11 7.79 -16.55 -8.02
N LYS A 12 8.03 -17.59 -7.23
CA LYS A 12 8.77 -18.77 -7.64
C LYS A 12 8.05 -19.99 -7.08
N ALA A 13 7.45 -20.80 -7.95
CA ALA A 13 6.77 -22.02 -7.53
C ALA A 13 7.67 -22.92 -6.67
N GLY A 14 7.16 -23.38 -5.56
CA GLY A 14 7.88 -24.20 -4.60
C GLY A 14 6.93 -24.82 -3.56
N ASP A 15 7.48 -25.20 -2.44
CA ASP A 15 6.78 -25.76 -1.27
C ASP A 15 6.77 -24.79 -0.07
N GLY A 16 7.03 -23.50 -0.35
CA GLY A 16 7.12 -22.45 0.67
C GLY A 16 5.77 -22.16 1.33
N ARG A 17 5.84 -21.66 2.58
CA ARG A 17 4.65 -21.28 3.37
C ARG A 17 4.05 -19.94 2.94
N HIS A 18 4.83 -19.12 2.23
CA HIS A 18 4.39 -17.80 1.76
C HIS A 18 3.78 -17.94 0.37
N GLY A 19 2.76 -17.11 0.06
CA GLY A 19 2.08 -17.14 -1.24
C GLY A 19 3.01 -16.96 -2.44
N SER A 20 4.11 -16.19 -2.27
CA SER A 20 5.16 -16.02 -3.28
C SER A 20 5.98 -17.26 -3.59
N LEU A 21 5.89 -18.30 -2.74
CA LEU A 21 6.60 -19.58 -2.89
C LEU A 21 5.62 -20.77 -2.92
N ALA A 22 4.32 -20.54 -3.04
CA ALA A 22 3.31 -21.59 -3.09
C ALA A 22 3.39 -22.35 -4.43
N ALA A 23 2.99 -23.62 -4.43
CA ALA A 23 2.92 -24.42 -5.66
C ALA A 23 1.84 -23.91 -6.62
N ASP A 24 0.72 -23.40 -6.08
CA ASP A 24 -0.38 -22.81 -6.85
C ASP A 24 -0.22 -21.27 -6.95
N SER A 25 -0.06 -20.79 -8.17
CA SER A 25 0.09 -19.37 -8.47
C SER A 25 -1.25 -18.62 -8.57
N ALA A 26 -2.37 -19.30 -8.74
CA ALA A 26 -3.65 -18.68 -9.05
C ALA A 26 -4.11 -17.66 -7.99
N PRO A 27 -3.98 -17.90 -6.67
CA PRO A 27 -4.31 -16.89 -5.67
C PRO A 27 -3.45 -15.61 -5.80
N ARG A 28 -2.16 -15.76 -6.14
CA ARG A 28 -1.24 -14.63 -6.30
C ARG A 28 -1.54 -13.81 -7.56
N VAL A 29 -1.82 -14.49 -8.67
CA VAL A 29 -2.30 -13.85 -9.91
C VAL A 29 -3.58 -13.06 -9.63
N GLN A 30 -4.53 -13.66 -8.92
CA GLN A 30 -5.79 -13.01 -8.59
C GLN A 30 -5.59 -11.76 -7.70
N ALA A 31 -4.72 -11.85 -6.70
CA ALA A 31 -4.40 -10.74 -5.80
C ALA A 31 -3.82 -9.53 -6.58
N LEU A 32 -2.77 -9.78 -7.38
CA LEU A 32 -2.15 -8.73 -8.19
C LEU A 32 -3.11 -8.15 -9.24
N ARG A 33 -3.92 -9.00 -9.88
CA ARG A 33 -4.97 -8.58 -10.80
C ARG A 33 -5.98 -7.66 -10.12
N GLN A 34 -6.46 -8.02 -8.94
CA GLN A 34 -7.41 -7.24 -8.17
C GLN A 34 -6.81 -5.89 -7.76
N LEU A 35 -5.54 -5.88 -7.30
CA LEU A 35 -4.82 -4.65 -6.96
C LEU A 35 -4.79 -3.68 -8.14
N ILE A 36 -4.31 -4.11 -9.31
CA ILE A 36 -4.17 -3.26 -10.50
C ILE A 36 -5.54 -2.74 -10.95
N LEU A 37 -6.52 -3.63 -11.11
CA LEU A 37 -7.87 -3.23 -11.53
C LEU A 37 -8.53 -2.26 -10.56
N GLN A 38 -8.34 -2.46 -9.25
CA GLN A 38 -8.97 -1.61 -8.25
C GLN A 38 -8.33 -0.22 -8.20
N LEU A 39 -7.01 -0.13 -8.36
CA LEU A 39 -6.33 1.16 -8.48
C LEU A 39 -6.85 1.96 -9.68
N HIS A 40 -7.00 1.31 -10.85
CA HIS A 40 -7.57 1.97 -12.02
C HIS A 40 -9.02 2.38 -11.85
N ARG A 41 -9.85 1.56 -11.20
CA ARG A 41 -11.26 1.87 -10.93
C ARG A 41 -11.43 3.08 -10.03
N LEU A 42 -10.56 3.24 -9.05
CA LEU A 42 -10.68 4.28 -8.03
C LEU A 42 -9.93 5.57 -8.40
N PHE A 43 -8.78 5.45 -9.06
CA PHE A 43 -7.83 6.55 -9.21
C PHE A 43 -7.30 6.72 -10.64
N GLY A 44 -7.74 5.88 -11.57
CA GLY A 44 -7.34 5.94 -12.98
C GLY A 44 -7.85 7.19 -13.70
N GLU A 45 -7.63 7.23 -14.99
CA GLU A 45 -8.11 8.32 -15.83
C GLU A 45 -9.63 8.49 -15.77
N PRO A 46 -10.13 9.70 -16.11
CA PRO A 46 -11.56 10.02 -16.06
C PRO A 46 -12.42 9.00 -16.77
N ALA A 47 -13.54 8.66 -16.17
CA ALA A 47 -14.54 7.79 -16.79
C ALA A 47 -15.04 8.36 -18.10
N ALA A 48 -15.43 7.48 -19.02
CA ALA A 48 -16.13 7.85 -20.24
C ALA A 48 -17.61 7.51 -20.12
N THR A 49 -18.47 8.33 -20.72
CA THR A 49 -19.92 8.10 -20.76
C THR A 49 -20.30 7.43 -22.06
N LEU A 50 -21.09 6.35 -21.97
CA LEU A 50 -21.70 5.72 -23.14
C LEU A 50 -22.95 6.49 -23.55
N ASN A 51 -22.89 7.16 -24.70
CA ASN A 51 -24.06 7.79 -25.32
C ASN A 51 -24.83 6.75 -26.11
N HIS A 52 -25.86 6.18 -25.51
CA HIS A 52 -26.66 5.13 -26.16
C HIS A 52 -27.44 5.61 -27.38
N LEU A 53 -27.88 6.89 -27.40
CA LEU A 53 -28.62 7.46 -28.53
C LEU A 53 -27.73 7.62 -29.77
N GLN A 54 -26.51 8.12 -29.57
CA GLN A 54 -25.56 8.38 -30.66
C GLN A 54 -24.59 7.21 -30.88
N ARG A 55 -24.65 6.15 -30.06
CA ARG A 55 -23.78 4.97 -30.11
C ARG A 55 -22.29 5.32 -30.13
N ARG A 56 -21.90 6.29 -29.28
CA ARG A 56 -20.52 6.74 -29.16
C ARG A 56 -20.10 6.85 -27.69
N VAL A 57 -18.79 6.97 -27.50
CA VAL A 57 -18.18 7.25 -26.18
C VAL A 57 -17.93 8.75 -26.11
N ASP A 58 -18.47 9.41 -25.11
CA ASP A 58 -18.20 10.82 -24.78
C ASP A 58 -17.24 10.87 -23.59
N GLY A 59 -16.15 11.66 -23.70
CA GLY A 59 -15.23 11.90 -22.59
C GLY A 59 -15.92 12.70 -21.48
N VAL A 60 -15.70 12.33 -20.24
CA VAL A 60 -16.14 13.08 -19.06
C VAL A 60 -14.90 13.66 -18.38
N SER A 61 -14.88 14.98 -18.25
CA SER A 61 -13.85 15.65 -17.46
C SER A 61 -14.30 15.73 -16.00
N ASP A 62 -13.81 14.84 -15.17
CA ASP A 62 -14.08 14.79 -13.72
C ASP A 62 -12.96 15.41 -12.87
N GLY A 63 -12.18 16.31 -13.48
CA GLY A 63 -11.09 17.02 -12.80
C GLY A 63 -9.72 16.37 -12.91
N GLY A 64 -9.57 15.36 -13.77
CA GLY A 64 -8.31 14.80 -14.26
C GLY A 64 -7.30 14.39 -13.19
N GLY A 65 -7.16 13.10 -12.98
CA GLY A 65 -6.03 12.50 -12.30
C GLY A 65 -5.16 11.73 -13.30
N SER A 66 -3.94 11.40 -12.92
CA SER A 66 -3.14 10.38 -13.59
C SER A 66 -2.68 9.34 -12.58
N LEU A 67 -2.73 8.09 -12.98
CA LEU A 67 -2.27 6.96 -12.21
C LEU A 67 -1.18 6.23 -12.99
N ASP A 68 0.01 6.19 -12.41
CA ASP A 68 1.12 5.38 -12.91
C ASP A 68 1.34 4.21 -11.94
N ILE A 69 1.25 2.97 -12.44
CA ILE A 69 1.55 1.75 -11.68
C ILE A 69 2.83 1.16 -12.23
N VAL A 70 3.80 0.94 -11.36
CA VAL A 70 5.07 0.29 -11.66
C VAL A 70 5.15 -1.00 -10.85
N VAL A 71 5.34 -2.14 -11.52
CA VAL A 71 5.51 -3.43 -10.87
C VAL A 71 6.98 -3.84 -10.94
N CYS A 72 7.66 -3.79 -9.79
CA CYS A 72 9.04 -4.21 -9.65
C CYS A 72 9.11 -5.74 -9.54
N VAL A 73 9.86 -6.37 -10.43
CA VAL A 73 9.98 -7.83 -10.53
C VAL A 73 11.43 -8.27 -10.63
N GLN A 74 11.71 -9.52 -10.25
CA GLN A 74 12.98 -10.17 -10.51
C GLN A 74 12.78 -11.27 -11.55
N GLU A 75 13.47 -11.12 -12.69
CA GLU A 75 13.42 -12.12 -13.74
C GLU A 75 14.11 -13.43 -13.34
N PRO A 76 13.59 -14.60 -13.72
CA PRO A 76 12.30 -14.86 -14.37
C PRO A 76 11.15 -15.15 -13.36
N HIS A 77 11.27 -14.71 -12.12
CA HIS A 77 10.44 -15.11 -10.99
C HIS A 77 9.26 -14.16 -10.76
N HIS A 78 8.32 -14.14 -11.69
CA HIS A 78 7.11 -13.33 -11.61
C HIS A 78 5.95 -13.95 -12.40
N LEU A 79 4.74 -13.38 -12.24
CA LEU A 79 3.50 -13.85 -12.88
C LEU A 79 2.91 -12.83 -13.86
N LEU A 80 3.66 -11.83 -14.33
CA LEU A 80 3.13 -10.78 -15.20
C LEU A 80 2.61 -11.32 -16.55
N GLY A 81 3.13 -12.45 -17.02
CA GLY A 81 2.61 -13.13 -18.21
C GLY A 81 1.12 -13.55 -18.08
N GLU A 82 0.67 -13.88 -16.86
CA GLU A 82 -0.73 -14.21 -16.56
C GLU A 82 -1.66 -12.98 -16.53
N LEU A 83 -1.09 -11.78 -16.65
CA LEU A 83 -1.78 -10.49 -16.65
C LEU A 83 -1.65 -9.77 -17.99
N ALA A 84 -1.37 -10.49 -19.09
CA ALA A 84 -1.15 -9.90 -20.41
C ALA A 84 -2.33 -9.03 -20.89
N ASP A 85 -3.56 -9.36 -20.49
CA ASP A 85 -4.76 -8.59 -20.75
C ASP A 85 -4.83 -7.23 -20.01
N LEU A 86 -4.01 -7.05 -18.98
CA LEU A 86 -3.87 -5.80 -18.21
C LEU A 86 -2.57 -5.07 -18.49
N SER A 87 -1.79 -5.49 -19.48
CA SER A 87 -0.44 -4.95 -19.74
C SER A 87 -0.41 -3.44 -20.02
N ALA A 88 -1.51 -2.85 -20.50
CA ALA A 88 -1.63 -1.40 -20.65
C ALA A 88 -1.85 -0.65 -19.33
N GLY A 89 -2.16 -1.37 -18.23
CA GLY A 89 -2.49 -0.80 -16.92
C GLY A 89 -1.30 -0.64 -15.98
N PHE A 90 -0.10 -1.12 -16.35
CA PHE A 90 1.10 -1.01 -15.51
C PHE A 90 2.37 -1.07 -16.35
N THR A 91 3.49 -0.63 -15.75
CA THR A 91 4.83 -0.78 -16.32
C THR A 91 5.61 -1.78 -15.48
N ALA A 92 6.14 -2.83 -16.10
CA ALA A 92 7.05 -3.76 -15.44
C ALA A 92 8.46 -3.14 -15.36
N VAL A 93 9.08 -3.20 -14.19
CA VAL A 93 10.47 -2.78 -13.98
C VAL A 93 11.28 -3.97 -13.47
N PRO A 94 12.15 -4.54 -14.32
CA PRO A 94 13.03 -5.60 -13.89
C PRO A 94 14.08 -5.05 -12.90
N CYS A 95 14.22 -5.77 -11.79
CA CYS A 95 15.15 -5.48 -10.71
C CYS A 95 16.05 -6.70 -10.48
N SER A 96 17.28 -6.47 -10.04
CA SER A 96 18.24 -7.55 -9.78
C SER A 96 18.88 -7.39 -8.39
N PRO A 97 18.08 -7.47 -7.30
CA PRO A 97 18.65 -7.45 -5.96
C PRO A 97 19.47 -8.74 -5.72
N GLU A 98 20.52 -8.66 -4.89
CA GLU A 98 21.32 -9.83 -4.51
C GLU A 98 20.47 -10.93 -3.83
N ASP A 99 19.46 -10.52 -3.06
CA ASP A 99 18.48 -11.38 -2.41
C ASP A 99 17.07 -10.98 -2.88
N PRO A 100 16.24 -11.90 -3.40
CA PRO A 100 14.86 -11.61 -3.82
C PRO A 100 14.02 -10.92 -2.75
N ARG A 101 14.30 -11.20 -1.47
CA ARG A 101 13.60 -10.59 -0.33
C ARG A 101 13.83 -9.08 -0.21
N LEU A 102 14.85 -8.54 -0.90
CA LEU A 102 15.16 -7.11 -0.94
C LEU A 102 14.43 -6.37 -2.07
N LEU A 103 13.59 -7.06 -2.85
CA LEU A 103 12.89 -6.47 -4.00
C LEU A 103 12.05 -5.22 -3.60
N GLY A 104 11.49 -5.18 -2.38
CA GLY A 104 10.79 -4.01 -1.87
C GLY A 104 11.65 -2.74 -1.82
N PHE A 105 12.95 -2.85 -1.57
CA PHE A 105 13.86 -1.70 -1.60
C PHE A 105 14.15 -1.20 -3.02
N CYS A 106 14.00 -2.05 -4.05
CA CYS A 106 14.05 -1.60 -5.44
C CYS A 106 12.88 -0.67 -5.76
N CYS A 107 11.69 -0.92 -5.19
CA CYS A 107 10.55 -0.01 -5.33
C CYS A 107 10.87 1.38 -4.77
N HIS A 108 11.59 1.48 -3.64
CA HIS A 108 12.01 2.79 -3.10
C HIS A 108 12.92 3.55 -4.06
N GLN A 109 13.84 2.85 -4.73
CA GLN A 109 14.73 3.47 -5.72
C GLN A 109 13.93 3.99 -6.93
N VAL A 110 12.96 3.21 -7.41
CA VAL A 110 12.06 3.61 -8.50
C VAL A 110 11.24 4.84 -8.10
N LEU A 111 10.64 4.84 -6.91
CA LEU A 111 9.91 5.98 -6.38
C LEU A 111 10.78 7.24 -6.24
N ALA A 112 12.00 7.10 -5.70
CA ALA A 112 12.95 8.20 -5.54
C ALA A 112 13.36 8.80 -6.89
N GLN A 113 13.65 7.95 -7.88
CA GLN A 113 14.01 8.39 -9.22
C GLN A 113 12.86 9.12 -9.89
N ALA A 114 11.65 8.58 -9.85
CA ALA A 114 10.47 9.20 -10.42
C ALA A 114 10.13 10.54 -9.73
N TRP A 115 10.29 10.61 -8.41
CA TRP A 115 10.14 11.85 -7.65
C TRP A 115 11.11 12.93 -8.11
N GLN A 116 12.39 12.63 -8.22
CA GLN A 116 13.41 13.56 -8.68
C GLN A 116 13.14 14.06 -10.10
N GLN A 117 12.80 13.15 -11.01
CA GLN A 117 12.52 13.47 -12.41
C GLN A 117 11.32 14.40 -12.56
N THR A 118 10.19 14.05 -11.95
CA THR A 118 8.93 14.81 -12.09
C THR A 118 8.98 16.14 -11.36
N ARG A 119 9.67 16.21 -10.21
CA ARG A 119 9.93 17.46 -9.51
C ARG A 119 10.76 18.41 -10.36
N SER A 120 11.84 17.94 -10.95
CA SER A 120 12.71 18.75 -11.83
C SER A 120 11.98 19.23 -13.08
N ALA A 121 11.01 18.46 -13.57
CA ALA A 121 10.14 18.83 -14.69
C ALA A 121 8.98 19.77 -14.30
N GLY A 122 8.83 20.13 -13.03
CA GLY A 122 7.74 20.99 -12.53
C GLY A 122 6.37 20.29 -12.50
N THR A 123 6.33 18.96 -12.58
CA THR A 123 5.10 18.15 -12.59
C THR A 123 5.17 17.04 -11.56
N PRO A 124 5.35 17.34 -10.25
CA PRO A 124 5.48 16.31 -9.23
C PRO A 124 4.19 15.49 -9.06
N TYR A 125 4.33 14.30 -8.53
CA TYR A 125 3.20 13.50 -8.04
C TYR A 125 2.60 14.13 -6.77
N ASP A 126 1.29 14.04 -6.62
CA ASP A 126 0.60 14.41 -5.38
C ASP A 126 0.84 13.35 -4.30
N TYR A 127 0.91 12.08 -4.71
CA TYR A 127 1.23 10.95 -3.83
C TYR A 127 2.16 9.95 -4.53
N LEU A 128 3.08 9.41 -3.74
CA LEU A 128 3.89 8.24 -4.08
C LEU A 128 3.55 7.12 -3.09
N ALA A 129 3.27 5.93 -3.61
CA ALA A 129 2.87 4.79 -2.82
C ALA A 129 3.76 3.57 -3.07
N TYR A 130 4.05 2.83 -2.02
CA TYR A 130 4.58 1.47 -2.05
C TYR A 130 3.50 0.49 -1.62
N LEU A 131 3.31 -0.60 -2.34
CA LEU A 131 2.38 -1.68 -1.98
C LEU A 131 3.03 -3.05 -2.18
N GLU A 132 2.77 -3.96 -1.25
CA GLU A 132 2.90 -5.40 -1.51
C GLU A 132 1.81 -5.84 -2.48
N ASP A 133 2.07 -6.86 -3.30
CA ASP A 133 1.21 -7.25 -4.43
C ASP A 133 -0.12 -7.94 -4.03
N ASP A 134 -0.35 -8.07 -2.74
CA ASP A 134 -1.60 -8.55 -2.15
C ASP A 134 -2.35 -7.50 -1.30
N ILE A 135 -1.93 -6.23 -1.39
CA ILE A 135 -2.60 -5.11 -0.71
C ILE A 135 -3.53 -4.39 -1.68
N VAL A 136 -4.82 -4.38 -1.38
CA VAL A 136 -5.86 -3.82 -2.24
C VAL A 136 -6.55 -2.64 -1.55
N ILE A 137 -6.57 -1.48 -2.20
CA ILE A 137 -7.35 -0.31 -1.77
C ILE A 137 -8.77 -0.47 -2.32
N THR A 138 -9.77 -0.32 -1.46
CA THR A 138 -11.20 -0.45 -1.83
C THR A 138 -11.99 0.82 -1.61
N ASP A 139 -11.36 1.86 -1.07
CA ASP A 139 -11.98 3.12 -0.66
C ASP A 139 -11.66 4.24 -1.66
N ALA A 140 -12.68 4.80 -2.32
CA ALA A 140 -12.53 5.91 -3.26
C ALA A 140 -12.02 7.20 -2.60
N ASP A 141 -12.32 7.39 -1.31
CA ASP A 141 -11.93 8.56 -0.53
C ASP A 141 -10.57 8.38 0.19
N PHE A 142 -9.85 7.31 -0.10
CA PHE A 142 -8.61 6.94 0.59
C PHE A 142 -7.62 8.11 0.67
N PHE A 143 -7.28 8.72 -0.45
CA PHE A 143 -6.34 9.86 -0.49
C PHE A 143 -6.94 11.16 0.05
N LEU A 144 -8.26 11.33 0.03
CA LEU A 144 -8.91 12.46 0.69
C LEU A 144 -8.78 12.37 2.21
N LYS A 145 -8.90 11.16 2.77
CA LYS A 145 -8.70 10.88 4.21
C LYS A 145 -7.24 11.09 4.63
N LEU A 146 -6.27 10.65 3.83
CA LEU A 146 -4.85 10.95 4.07
C LEU A 146 -4.60 12.46 4.08
N ARG A 147 -5.14 13.19 3.09
CA ARG A 147 -5.02 14.64 3.01
C ARG A 147 -5.68 15.35 4.20
N GLN A 148 -6.86 14.89 4.64
CA GLN A 148 -7.53 15.41 5.82
C GLN A 148 -6.68 15.24 7.08
N PHE A 149 -6.08 14.05 7.27
CA PHE A 149 -5.18 13.76 8.37
C PHE A 149 -3.95 14.68 8.36
N ASN A 150 -3.25 14.79 7.24
CA ASN A 150 -2.06 15.65 7.15
C ASN A 150 -2.37 17.14 7.34
N ARG A 151 -3.54 17.61 6.89
CA ARG A 151 -3.98 19.00 7.14
C ARG A 151 -4.23 19.26 8.63
N ALA A 152 -4.71 18.27 9.37
CA ALA A 152 -5.00 18.41 10.79
C ALA A 152 -3.73 18.32 11.66
N PHE A 153 -2.77 17.45 11.30
CA PHE A 153 -1.66 17.10 12.20
C PHE A 153 -0.27 17.38 11.61
N GLY A 154 -0.18 17.74 10.33
CA GLY A 154 1.08 18.03 9.65
C GLY A 154 1.76 16.81 9.04
N ASP A 155 2.79 17.06 8.24
CA ASP A 155 3.49 16.05 7.44
C ASP A 155 4.57 15.29 8.23
N GLY A 156 4.82 15.65 9.48
CA GLY A 156 5.65 14.86 10.41
C GLY A 156 5.00 13.56 10.86
N TYR A 157 3.68 13.45 10.71
CA TYR A 157 2.92 12.23 10.94
C TYR A 157 2.64 11.51 9.63
N LEU A 158 2.73 10.16 9.64
CA LEU A 158 2.33 9.31 8.53
C LEU A 158 1.17 8.42 8.97
N LEU A 159 0.03 8.55 8.30
CA LEU A 159 -1.13 7.71 8.57
C LEU A 159 -1.03 6.40 7.79
N MET A 160 -0.96 5.29 8.51
CA MET A 160 -0.94 3.93 7.98
C MET A 160 -2.35 3.34 8.04
N PRO A 161 -2.79 2.59 7.01
CA PRO A 161 -4.10 1.93 7.06
C PRO A 161 -4.08 0.71 8.01
N ASN A 162 -5.26 0.33 8.46
CA ASN A 162 -5.47 -0.98 9.06
C ASN A 162 -5.71 -2.01 7.96
N ARG A 163 -4.98 -3.15 8.00
CA ARG A 163 -5.21 -4.26 7.09
C ARG A 163 -6.36 -5.13 7.59
N LEU A 164 -7.15 -5.63 6.66
CA LEU A 164 -8.21 -6.58 6.97
C LEU A 164 -8.21 -7.76 6.01
N GLU A 165 -8.65 -8.91 6.51
CA GLU A 165 -9.02 -10.09 5.73
C GLU A 165 -10.52 -10.32 5.88
N THR A 166 -11.18 -10.75 4.78
CA THR A 166 -12.61 -11.09 4.79
C THR A 166 -12.76 -12.60 4.64
N ALA A 167 -13.45 -13.23 5.57
CA ALA A 167 -13.70 -14.66 5.53
C ALA A 167 -15.01 -15.06 6.20
N GLU A 168 -15.48 -16.25 5.86
CA GLU A 168 -16.57 -16.89 6.58
C GLU A 168 -16.09 -17.36 7.96
N HIS A 169 -16.87 -17.03 8.99
CA HIS A 169 -16.69 -17.52 10.34
C HIS A 169 -18.06 -17.69 11.01
N LEU A 170 -18.33 -18.87 11.52
CA LEU A 170 -19.60 -19.23 12.17
C LEU A 170 -20.82 -18.97 11.27
N GLY A 171 -20.74 -19.31 9.98
CA GLY A 171 -21.82 -19.15 9.00
C GLY A 171 -22.07 -17.70 8.56
N GLN A 172 -21.16 -16.76 8.88
CA GLN A 172 -21.26 -15.36 8.51
C GLN A 172 -19.99 -14.86 7.85
N LEU A 173 -20.14 -14.01 6.85
CA LEU A 173 -19.02 -13.29 6.27
C LEU A 173 -18.59 -12.17 7.22
N ARG A 174 -17.34 -12.21 7.69
CA ARG A 174 -16.79 -11.25 8.65
C ARG A 174 -15.48 -10.66 8.14
N ARG A 175 -15.22 -9.43 8.58
CA ARG A 175 -13.94 -8.75 8.38
C ARG A 175 -13.13 -8.83 9.64
N PHE A 176 -11.86 -9.20 9.50
CA PHE A 176 -10.92 -9.32 10.60
C PHE A 176 -9.78 -8.34 10.38
N TYR A 177 -9.54 -7.45 11.33
CA TYR A 177 -8.33 -6.66 11.35
C TYR A 177 -7.15 -7.56 11.74
N ILE A 178 -6.15 -7.63 10.86
CA ILE A 178 -5.00 -8.54 11.02
C ILE A 178 -3.79 -7.87 11.67
N ASP A 179 -3.86 -6.58 11.94
CA ASP A 179 -2.80 -5.77 12.55
C ASP A 179 -2.96 -5.66 14.07
N GLY A 180 -3.44 -6.71 14.71
CA GLY A 180 -3.55 -6.79 16.17
C GLY A 180 -2.20 -6.65 16.88
N ASP A 181 -2.21 -6.71 18.20
CA ASP A 181 -1.01 -6.57 19.02
C ASP A 181 0.11 -7.52 18.58
N TYR A 182 1.27 -6.96 18.44
CA TYR A 182 2.49 -7.65 18.10
C TYR A 182 3.55 -7.39 19.18
N ASN A 183 4.68 -8.09 19.12
CA ASN A 183 5.76 -7.92 20.06
C ASN A 183 6.18 -6.43 20.19
N PRO A 184 5.83 -5.75 21.28
CA PRO A 184 6.11 -4.32 21.44
C PRO A 184 7.60 -3.97 21.35
N ALA A 185 8.49 -4.92 21.70
CA ALA A 185 9.93 -4.70 21.64
C ALA A 185 10.44 -4.45 20.20
N ALA A 186 9.78 -5.03 19.19
CA ALA A 186 10.20 -4.87 17.80
C ALA A 186 10.05 -3.45 17.25
N SER A 187 9.10 -2.68 17.77
CA SER A 187 8.85 -1.29 17.37
C SER A 187 9.14 -0.26 18.47
N ALA A 188 9.56 -0.70 19.68
CA ALA A 188 9.72 0.16 20.84
C ALA A 188 10.64 1.36 20.60
N ALA A 189 11.76 1.16 19.88
CA ALA A 189 12.73 2.21 19.58
C ALA A 189 12.14 3.33 18.67
N TYR A 190 11.05 3.06 17.97
CA TYR A 190 10.43 3.96 16.98
C TYR A 190 9.07 4.50 17.42
N ARG A 191 8.51 3.98 18.53
CA ARG A 191 7.21 4.42 19.06
C ARG A 191 7.35 5.65 19.96
N GLN A 192 7.71 6.78 19.36
CA GLN A 192 7.89 8.04 20.08
C GLN A 192 6.59 8.70 20.54
N ALA A 193 5.47 8.31 19.96
CA ALA A 193 4.13 8.83 20.25
C ALA A 193 3.27 7.80 21.01
N GLU A 194 3.88 6.84 21.70
CA GLU A 194 3.14 5.85 22.49
C GLU A 194 2.30 6.56 23.56
N GLY A 195 1.00 6.19 23.60
CA GLY A 195 0.00 6.84 24.48
C GLY A 195 -0.54 8.17 23.97
N GLN A 196 -0.01 8.73 22.88
CA GLN A 196 -0.60 9.88 22.23
C GLN A 196 -1.82 9.46 21.43
N VAL A 197 -2.94 10.16 21.63
CA VAL A 197 -4.14 10.01 20.83
C VAL A 197 -4.38 11.31 20.08
N LEU A 198 -4.40 11.23 18.74
CA LEU A 198 -4.85 12.32 17.89
C LEU A 198 -6.34 12.14 17.58
N ALA A 199 -7.07 13.24 17.39
CA ALA A 199 -8.47 13.18 16.99
C ALA A 199 -8.81 14.28 16.00
N LEU A 200 -9.62 13.96 15.00
CA LEU A 200 -10.23 14.91 14.09
C LEU A 200 -11.72 14.59 13.91
N GLU A 201 -12.46 15.55 13.38
CA GLU A 201 -13.84 15.34 12.96
C GLU A 201 -13.89 14.92 11.49
N HIS A 202 -14.62 13.86 11.18
CA HIS A 202 -14.88 13.40 9.82
C HIS A 202 -16.38 13.16 9.66
N LEU A 203 -17.02 13.92 8.78
CA LEU A 203 -18.48 13.85 8.54
C LEU A 203 -19.34 13.99 9.81
N GLY A 204 -18.92 14.84 10.74
CA GLY A 204 -19.62 15.07 12.02
C GLY A 204 -19.29 14.06 13.12
N GLU A 205 -18.43 13.07 12.86
CA GLU A 205 -18.06 12.05 13.83
C GLU A 205 -16.57 12.16 14.22
N PRO A 206 -16.23 11.95 15.51
CA PRO A 206 -14.85 11.98 15.96
C PRO A 206 -14.11 10.73 15.53
N VAL A 207 -12.98 10.92 14.86
CA VAL A 207 -12.05 9.84 14.47
C VAL A 207 -10.76 9.98 15.26
N ARG A 208 -10.37 8.92 15.94
CA ARG A 208 -9.17 8.84 16.77
C ARG A 208 -8.08 8.05 16.08
N PHE A 209 -6.84 8.46 16.31
CA PHE A 209 -5.63 7.80 15.79
C PHE A 209 -4.67 7.56 16.93
N GLU A 210 -4.00 6.43 16.90
CA GLU A 210 -3.05 6.01 17.92
C GLU A 210 -1.84 5.32 17.28
N GLN A 211 -0.80 5.12 18.07
CA GLN A 211 0.37 4.37 17.67
C GLN A 211 0.34 2.97 18.27
N PRO A 212 -0.20 1.95 17.55
CA PRO A 212 -0.27 0.58 18.04
C PRO A 212 1.10 -0.09 18.10
N SER A 213 1.18 -1.25 18.74
CA SER A 213 2.40 -2.07 18.75
C SER A 213 2.74 -2.62 17.34
N ASN A 214 1.74 -2.86 16.50
CA ASN A 214 1.90 -3.29 15.11
C ASN A 214 1.66 -2.11 14.14
N LEU A 215 2.75 -1.52 13.67
CA LEU A 215 2.72 -0.40 12.72
C LEU A 215 2.84 -0.83 11.26
N HIS A 216 3.09 -2.10 10.98
CA HIS A 216 3.18 -2.62 9.63
C HIS A 216 1.80 -2.62 8.94
N ALA A 217 1.80 -2.31 7.63
CA ALA A 217 0.59 -2.29 6.81
C ALA A 217 0.81 -2.86 5.38
N GLY A 218 1.99 -3.41 5.06
CA GLY A 218 2.33 -3.88 3.71
C GLY A 218 2.34 -2.77 2.65
N CYS A 219 2.25 -1.51 3.07
CA CYS A 219 2.19 -0.34 2.18
C CYS A 219 2.53 0.94 2.93
N PHE A 220 2.86 1.99 2.18
CA PHE A 220 2.88 3.37 2.66
C PHE A 220 2.50 4.36 1.55
N PHE A 221 2.12 5.57 1.93
CA PHE A 221 1.65 6.63 1.05
C PHE A 221 2.24 7.96 1.46
N LEU A 222 3.08 8.54 0.61
CA LEU A 222 3.76 9.82 0.88
C LEU A 222 3.14 10.91 0.02
N ASN A 223 2.66 11.99 0.63
CA ASN A 223 2.36 13.20 -0.11
C ASN A 223 3.67 13.91 -0.56
N ALA A 224 3.56 14.98 -1.34
CA ALA A 224 4.73 15.66 -1.90
C ALA A 224 5.73 16.16 -0.82
N ALA A 225 5.25 16.70 0.30
CA ALA A 225 6.11 17.17 1.40
C ALA A 225 6.79 16.01 2.14
N GLN A 226 6.06 14.93 2.36
CA GLN A 226 6.59 13.71 2.96
C GLN A 226 7.60 13.02 2.04
N ALA A 227 7.35 12.97 0.73
CA ALA A 227 8.29 12.44 -0.26
C ALA A 227 9.61 13.24 -0.26
N GLU A 228 9.54 14.56 -0.21
CA GLU A 228 10.71 15.42 -0.07
C GLU A 228 11.52 15.08 1.17
N THR A 229 10.86 14.99 2.33
CA THR A 229 11.50 14.65 3.60
C THR A 229 12.12 13.25 3.57
N TYR A 230 11.36 12.26 3.09
CA TYR A 230 11.82 10.88 3.07
C TYR A 230 13.01 10.67 2.14
N PHE A 231 12.92 11.12 0.87
CA PHE A 231 14.00 10.90 -0.11
C PHE A 231 15.25 11.73 0.16
N ALA A 232 15.17 12.79 0.97
CA ALA A 232 16.33 13.50 1.48
C ALA A 232 17.02 12.76 2.65
N SER A 233 16.32 11.86 3.34
CA SER A 233 16.80 11.17 4.52
C SER A 233 17.81 10.06 4.21
N GLU A 234 18.60 9.66 5.21
CA GLU A 234 19.46 8.48 5.14
C GLU A 234 18.64 7.18 5.06
N ALA A 235 17.47 7.15 5.70
CA ALA A 235 16.58 6.00 5.75
C ALA A 235 16.14 5.53 4.36
N SER A 236 15.95 6.47 3.40
CA SER A 236 15.55 6.13 2.03
C SER A 236 16.66 5.47 1.20
N ARG A 237 17.93 5.62 1.62
CA ARG A 237 19.12 5.15 0.90
C ARG A 237 19.71 3.88 1.50
N SER A 238 19.31 3.52 2.72
CA SER A 238 19.82 2.35 3.44
C SER A 238 18.94 1.14 3.21
N ILE A 239 19.58 -0.02 3.02
CA ILE A 239 18.89 -1.32 3.07
C ILE A 239 19.05 -1.83 4.50
N ASP A 240 18.02 -1.59 5.31
CA ASP A 240 17.97 -2.07 6.70
C ASP A 240 16.80 -3.05 6.84
N THR A 241 17.11 -4.28 7.19
CA THR A 241 16.16 -5.40 7.31
C THR A 241 15.86 -5.78 8.75
N SER A 242 16.13 -4.90 9.70
CA SER A 242 16.05 -5.18 11.14
C SER A 242 14.63 -5.17 11.71
N PHE A 243 13.61 -4.79 10.93
CA PHE A 243 12.22 -4.81 11.35
C PHE A 243 11.52 -6.08 10.85
N HIS A 244 11.39 -7.10 11.66
CA HIS A 244 10.82 -8.44 11.41
C HIS A 244 11.52 -9.21 10.30
N GLY A 245 11.47 -8.74 9.08
CA GLY A 245 12.06 -9.32 7.89
C GLY A 245 12.30 -8.27 6.81
N PRO A 246 12.93 -8.67 5.69
CA PRO A 246 13.23 -7.73 4.61
C PRO A 246 11.99 -7.07 3.99
N LEU A 247 10.90 -7.82 3.81
CA LEU A 247 9.67 -7.32 3.19
C LEU A 247 8.98 -6.31 4.11
N GLU A 248 8.79 -6.68 5.39
CA GLU A 248 8.19 -5.79 6.40
C GLU A 248 9.06 -4.55 6.63
N SER A 249 10.37 -4.69 6.54
CA SER A 249 11.32 -3.58 6.65
C SER A 249 11.16 -2.61 5.49
N ALA A 250 11.05 -3.11 4.27
CA ALA A 250 10.80 -2.26 3.10
C ALA A 250 9.49 -1.49 3.22
N ALA A 251 8.41 -2.13 3.69
CA ALA A 251 7.11 -1.48 3.84
C ALA A 251 7.04 -0.49 5.01
N THR A 252 7.93 -0.58 6.02
CA THR A 252 7.67 0.08 7.31
C THR A 252 8.88 0.79 7.91
N LEU A 253 10.08 0.18 7.90
CA LEU A 253 11.20 0.65 8.71
C LEU A 253 11.70 2.04 8.31
N GLY A 254 11.81 2.31 7.02
CA GLY A 254 12.20 3.63 6.53
C GLY A 254 11.20 4.72 6.97
N MET A 255 9.92 4.38 6.99
CA MET A 255 8.85 5.27 7.45
C MET A 255 8.95 5.53 8.95
N LEU A 256 9.18 4.48 9.77
CA LEU A 256 9.40 4.59 11.23
C LEU A 256 10.59 5.47 11.59
N LYS A 257 11.65 5.43 10.80
CA LYS A 257 12.85 6.26 11.01
C LYS A 257 12.67 7.72 10.63
N THR A 258 11.63 8.03 9.85
CA THR A 258 11.44 9.38 9.26
C THR A 258 10.23 10.10 9.86
N PHE A 259 9.15 9.37 10.18
CA PHE A 259 7.86 9.93 10.58
C PHE A 259 7.33 9.30 11.86
N GLN A 260 6.41 10.00 12.52
CA GLN A 260 5.58 9.40 13.56
C GLN A 260 4.40 8.68 12.90
N LEU A 261 4.45 7.34 12.90
CA LEU A 261 3.40 6.52 12.29
C LEU A 261 2.19 6.43 13.21
N MET A 262 1.01 6.64 12.65
CA MET A 262 -0.27 6.52 13.32
C MET A 262 -1.19 5.59 12.53
N LYS A 263 -2.11 4.92 13.23
CA LYS A 263 -3.22 4.17 12.60
C LYS A 263 -4.56 4.66 13.17
N PRO A 264 -5.66 4.51 12.43
CA PRO A 264 -6.99 4.70 13.03
C PRO A 264 -7.14 3.75 14.21
N ALA A 265 -7.57 4.29 15.37
CA ALA A 265 -7.81 3.49 16.57
C ALA A 265 -8.85 2.37 16.29
N PRO A 266 -8.86 1.26 17.03
CA PRO A 266 -9.76 0.12 16.78
C PRO A 266 -11.23 0.53 16.68
N VAL A 267 -11.70 1.50 17.50
CA VAL A 267 -13.07 2.04 17.46
C VAL A 267 -13.39 2.75 16.14
N ASN A 268 -12.37 3.26 15.43
CA ASN A 268 -12.47 3.96 14.17
C ASN A 268 -11.74 3.21 13.03
N GLY A 269 -11.45 1.93 13.20
CA GLY A 269 -10.61 1.14 12.29
C GLY A 269 -11.02 1.24 10.81
N ARG A 270 -12.30 1.48 10.55
CA ARG A 270 -12.86 1.67 9.20
C ARG A 270 -12.46 2.98 8.51
N PHE A 271 -11.92 3.94 9.23
CA PHE A 271 -11.59 5.24 8.64
C PHE A 271 -10.60 5.10 7.48
N LEU A 272 -9.56 4.27 7.65
CA LEU A 272 -8.59 4.00 6.60
C LEU A 272 -8.21 2.52 6.64
N THR A 273 -8.59 1.78 5.60
CA THR A 273 -8.35 0.33 5.51
C THR A 273 -7.82 -0.07 4.15
N VAL A 274 -7.05 -1.15 4.12
CA VAL A 274 -6.70 -1.90 2.91
C VAL A 274 -7.06 -3.36 3.11
N GLU A 275 -7.45 -4.05 2.05
CA GLU A 275 -7.64 -5.50 2.08
C GLU A 275 -6.30 -6.19 1.83
N HIS A 276 -5.99 -7.20 2.63
CA HIS A 276 -4.94 -8.16 2.36
C HIS A 276 -5.57 -9.34 1.61
N ALA A 277 -5.19 -9.52 0.35
CA ALA A 277 -5.77 -10.54 -0.50
C ALA A 277 -5.29 -11.93 -0.05
N GLY A 278 -6.18 -12.67 0.56
CA GLY A 278 -5.88 -14.00 1.09
C GLY A 278 -6.49 -14.24 2.46
N ARG A 279 -6.05 -15.33 3.11
CA ARG A 279 -6.50 -15.72 4.46
C ARG A 279 -5.31 -16.19 5.31
N ASN A 280 -4.11 -15.72 5.00
CA ASN A 280 -2.89 -16.26 5.60
C ASN A 280 -2.82 -15.95 7.10
N PHE A 281 -3.21 -14.75 7.52
CA PHE A 281 -3.17 -14.34 8.92
C PHE A 281 -4.29 -15.00 9.74
N MET A 282 -5.48 -15.14 9.18
CA MET A 282 -6.57 -15.86 9.86
C MET A 282 -6.21 -17.31 10.11
N GLY A 283 -5.48 -17.96 9.20
CA GLY A 283 -4.97 -19.31 9.36
C GLY A 283 -3.98 -19.50 10.52
N LEU A 284 -3.43 -18.42 11.07
CA LEU A 284 -2.54 -18.48 12.23
C LEU A 284 -3.32 -18.59 13.56
N VAL A 285 -4.61 -18.24 13.57
CA VAL A 285 -5.45 -18.27 14.77
C VAL A 285 -6.22 -19.58 14.82
N PRO A 286 -5.93 -20.53 15.75
CA PRO A 286 -6.56 -21.84 15.78
C PRO A 286 -8.09 -21.81 15.84
N ALA A 287 -8.67 -20.81 16.49
CA ALA A 287 -10.12 -20.63 16.59
C ALA A 287 -10.81 -20.21 15.26
N LEU A 288 -10.02 -19.83 14.24
CA LEU A 288 -10.50 -19.38 12.93
C LEU A 288 -10.20 -20.41 11.81
N ARG A 289 -9.60 -21.55 12.16
CA ARG A 289 -9.27 -22.65 11.23
C ARG A 289 -10.48 -23.51 10.92
#